data_3c77d4dbdfb5b1ca93715b30fd844487
#
_entry.id   3c77d4dbdfb5b1ca93715b30fd844487
#
_cell.length_a   1.000
_cell.length_b   1.000
_cell.length_c   1.000
_cell.angle_alpha   90.00
_cell.angle_beta   90.00
_cell.angle_gamma   90.00
#
_symmetry.space_group_name_H-M   'P 1'
#
loop_
_entity.id
_entity.type
_entity.pdbx_description
1 polymer ?
#
loop_
_entity_poly.entity_id
_entity_poly.type
_entity_poly.pdbx_seq_one_letter_code
_entity_poly.pdbx_strand_id
1 'polypeptide(L)'
;MQPSAQQPSPPATTMYMPPQQAMMGGGLFSLHKFLMIGVILILIAGLVSVLPDFSGPPAAVDYENLTGSDLQNKMDEEEEKYNDFVRLMDTFATIIAMAGVGLIGYAFVREAYDEDTTTPALRITLLILGTIMLLQLIGSGFNLSVSL
;
A
#
# COMPACT_ATOMS: atom_id res chain seq x y z
N MET A 1 -22.02 13.31 -84.73
CA MET A 1 -21.73 13.89 -83.40
C MET A 1 -22.21 12.91 -82.37
N GLN A 2 -21.28 12.16 -81.75
CA GLN A 2 -21.59 11.22 -80.65
C GLN A 2 -21.34 11.93 -79.35
N PRO A 3 -22.26 11.83 -78.36
CA PRO A 3 -22.01 12.36 -77.02
C PRO A 3 -21.05 11.45 -76.30
N SER A 4 -19.97 12.04 -75.79
CA SER A 4 -18.99 11.36 -74.91
C SER A 4 -19.66 10.90 -73.60
N ALA A 5 -19.67 9.59 -73.40
CA ALA A 5 -20.09 9.02 -72.14
C ALA A 5 -19.07 9.41 -71.03
N GLN A 6 -19.54 10.16 -70.06
CA GLN A 6 -18.79 10.47 -68.81
C GLN A 6 -18.64 9.22 -67.99
N GLN A 7 -17.40 8.80 -67.83
CA GLN A 7 -17.02 7.67 -66.95
C GLN A 7 -17.29 8.04 -65.51
N PRO A 8 -18.01 7.20 -64.70
CA PRO A 8 -18.24 7.51 -63.30
C PRO A 8 -16.92 7.44 -62.51
N SER A 9 -16.66 8.45 -61.70
CA SER A 9 -15.54 8.53 -60.83
C SER A 9 -15.54 7.35 -59.83
N PRO A 10 -14.39 6.71 -59.58
CA PRO A 10 -14.32 5.63 -58.57
C PRO A 10 -14.71 6.18 -57.20
N PRO A 11 -15.43 5.38 -56.36
CA PRO A 11 -15.80 5.79 -55.02
C PRO A 11 -14.54 6.08 -54.21
N ALA A 12 -14.54 7.23 -53.52
CA ALA A 12 -13.48 7.60 -52.61
C ALA A 12 -13.34 6.49 -51.56
N THR A 13 -12.23 5.78 -51.64
CA THR A 13 -11.84 4.82 -50.59
C THR A 13 -11.57 5.64 -49.32
N THR A 14 -12.56 5.73 -48.47
CA THR A 14 -12.33 6.19 -47.07
C THR A 14 -11.31 5.24 -46.47
N MET A 15 -10.05 5.68 -46.40
CA MET A 15 -9.05 5.00 -45.59
C MET A 15 -9.62 4.95 -44.18
N TYR A 16 -10.04 3.75 -43.75
CA TYR A 16 -10.34 3.44 -42.38
C TYR A 16 -9.00 3.56 -41.63
N MET A 17 -8.73 4.74 -41.08
CA MET A 17 -7.69 4.87 -40.09
C MET A 17 -8.15 4.01 -38.88
N PRO A 18 -7.42 2.92 -38.54
CA PRO A 18 -7.71 2.24 -37.31
C PRO A 18 -7.61 3.30 -36.19
N PRO A 19 -8.54 3.31 -35.22
CA PRO A 19 -8.43 4.21 -34.10
C PRO A 19 -7.01 4.05 -33.57
N GLN A 20 -6.26 5.15 -33.60
CA GLN A 20 -4.95 5.17 -32.93
C GLN A 20 -5.22 4.66 -31.53
N GLN A 21 -4.69 3.47 -31.22
CA GLN A 21 -4.58 3.00 -29.87
C GLN A 21 -3.77 4.10 -29.15
N ALA A 22 -4.50 5.05 -28.57
CA ALA A 22 -3.93 6.01 -27.67
C ALA A 22 -3.07 5.19 -26.71
N MET A 23 -1.80 5.54 -26.63
CA MET A 23 -0.82 4.86 -25.80
C MET A 23 -1.38 4.77 -24.38
N MET A 24 -2.02 3.64 -24.06
CA MET A 24 -2.60 3.29 -22.77
C MET A 24 -1.48 2.97 -21.76
N GLY A 25 -0.37 3.73 -21.80
CA GLY A 25 0.78 3.46 -20.95
C GLY A 25 0.79 4.18 -19.61
N GLY A 26 -0.04 5.21 -19.41
CA GLY A 26 0.11 6.08 -18.24
C GLY A 26 -0.67 5.65 -16.98
N GLY A 27 -1.89 5.16 -17.13
CA GLY A 27 -2.80 4.90 -16.01
C GLY A 27 -2.46 3.61 -15.26
N LEU A 28 -2.34 2.50 -15.96
CA LEU A 28 -2.03 1.17 -15.37
C LEU A 28 -0.66 1.14 -14.65
N PHE A 29 0.35 1.82 -15.20
CA PHE A 29 1.66 1.92 -14.54
C PHE A 29 1.62 2.72 -13.23
N SER A 30 0.73 3.69 -13.12
CA SER A 30 0.61 4.50 -11.90
C SER A 30 -0.07 3.73 -10.76
N LEU A 31 -1.20 3.06 -11.03
CA LEU A 31 -1.88 2.20 -10.06
C LEU A 31 -0.95 1.11 -9.54
N HIS A 32 -0.30 0.39 -10.46
CA HIS A 32 0.58 -0.73 -10.12
C HIS A 32 1.73 -0.28 -9.21
N LYS A 33 2.30 0.90 -9.43
CA LYS A 33 3.36 1.44 -8.57
C LYS A 33 2.89 1.72 -7.15
N PHE A 34 1.76 2.41 -6.97
CA PHE A 34 1.23 2.72 -5.64
C PHE A 34 0.83 1.43 -4.89
N LEU A 35 0.22 0.49 -5.57
CA LEU A 35 -0.16 -0.80 -5.00
C LEU A 35 1.08 -1.60 -4.59
N MET A 36 2.11 -1.70 -5.45
CA MET A 36 3.36 -2.37 -5.11
C MET A 36 4.07 -1.72 -3.93
N ILE A 37 4.18 -0.39 -3.91
CA ILE A 37 4.81 0.32 -2.79
C ILE A 37 4.02 0.07 -1.50
N GLY A 38 2.70 0.12 -1.54
CA GLY A 38 1.85 -0.15 -0.38
C GLY A 38 2.05 -1.57 0.17
N VAL A 39 2.09 -2.58 -0.71
CA VAL A 39 2.35 -3.98 -0.32
C VAL A 39 3.75 -4.14 0.26
N ILE A 40 4.77 -3.53 -0.34
CA ILE A 40 6.15 -3.57 0.16
C ILE A 40 6.22 -2.94 1.56
N LEU A 41 5.56 -1.81 1.79
CA LEU A 41 5.53 -1.19 3.12
C LEU A 41 4.89 -2.10 4.16
N ILE A 42 3.79 -2.79 3.84
CA ILE A 42 3.15 -3.74 4.75
C ILE A 42 4.10 -4.91 5.08
N LEU A 43 4.83 -5.43 4.08
CA LEU A 43 5.83 -6.48 4.30
C LEU A 43 6.98 -5.99 5.19
N ILE A 44 7.46 -4.76 4.98
CA ILE A 44 8.50 -4.14 5.82
C ILE A 44 7.98 -3.98 7.26
N ALA A 45 6.74 -3.52 7.43
CA ALA A 45 6.12 -3.39 8.75
C ALA A 45 6.08 -4.74 9.47
N GLY A 46 5.69 -5.82 8.78
CA GLY A 46 5.71 -7.17 9.33
C GLY A 46 7.12 -7.63 9.73
N LEU A 47 8.14 -7.30 8.95
CA LEU A 47 9.52 -7.60 9.30
C LEU A 47 9.99 -6.81 10.53
N VAL A 48 9.63 -5.53 10.62
CA VAL A 48 9.99 -4.68 11.76
C VAL A 48 9.32 -5.17 13.05
N SER A 49 8.07 -5.62 13.00
CA SER A 49 7.35 -6.13 14.18
C SER A 49 7.94 -7.43 14.75
N VAL A 50 8.66 -8.20 13.94
CA VAL A 50 9.30 -9.47 14.36
C VAL A 50 10.73 -9.23 14.89
N LEU A 51 11.34 -8.05 14.66
CA LEU A 51 12.71 -7.77 15.11
C LEU A 51 12.94 -7.99 16.63
N PRO A 52 12.05 -7.59 17.53
CA PRO A 52 12.22 -7.83 18.96
C PRO A 52 12.31 -9.32 19.31
N ASP A 53 11.60 -10.19 18.59
CA ASP A 53 11.60 -11.63 18.86
C ASP A 53 12.98 -12.25 18.62
N PHE A 54 13.79 -11.69 17.73
CA PHE A 54 15.16 -12.14 17.50
C PHE A 54 16.14 -11.70 18.60
N SER A 55 15.84 -10.59 19.28
CA SER A 55 16.68 -10.11 20.39
C SER A 55 16.42 -10.88 21.68
N GLY A 56 15.20 -11.41 21.84
CA GLY A 56 14.76 -12.11 23.05
C GLY A 56 14.70 -11.19 24.28
N PRO A 57 13.93 -11.55 25.29
CA PRO A 57 13.95 -10.87 26.59
C PRO A 57 15.26 -11.18 27.32
N PRO A 58 15.74 -10.26 28.19
CA PRO A 58 16.91 -10.49 29.01
C PRO A 58 16.73 -11.74 29.91
N ALA A 59 17.75 -12.58 29.98
CA ALA A 59 17.71 -13.82 30.73
C ALA A 59 18.62 -13.72 31.96
N ALA A 60 18.22 -14.31 33.09
CA ALA A 60 18.99 -14.32 34.32
C ALA A 60 20.39 -14.95 34.15
N VAL A 61 20.55 -15.83 33.17
CA VAL A 61 21.83 -16.48 32.80
C VAL A 61 22.90 -15.47 32.40
N ASP A 62 22.49 -14.31 31.84
CA ASP A 62 23.41 -13.27 31.37
C ASP A 62 24.10 -12.52 32.56
N TYR A 63 23.64 -12.75 33.79
CA TYR A 63 24.04 -12.04 34.97
C TYR A 63 24.56 -12.96 36.12
N GLU A 64 25.27 -14.02 35.75
CA GLU A 64 25.76 -15.07 36.71
C GLU A 64 26.56 -14.52 37.89
N ASN A 65 27.13 -13.31 37.75
CA ASN A 65 27.97 -12.69 38.81
C ASN A 65 27.18 -11.79 39.79
N LEU A 66 25.88 -11.63 39.58
CA LEU A 66 25.01 -10.80 40.40
C LEU A 66 24.10 -11.69 41.27
N THR A 67 23.88 -11.32 42.52
CA THR A 67 23.02 -12.07 43.44
C THR A 67 22.09 -11.13 44.21
N GLY A 68 20.92 -11.65 44.61
CA GLY A 68 19.99 -10.93 45.47
C GLY A 68 19.35 -9.71 44.79
N SER A 69 19.29 -8.60 45.50
CA SER A 69 18.65 -7.36 45.06
C SER A 69 19.32 -6.73 43.84
N ASP A 70 20.62 -6.91 43.67
CA ASP A 70 21.38 -6.31 42.56
C ASP A 70 21.04 -7.01 41.26
N LEU A 71 20.85 -8.33 41.27
CA LEU A 71 20.37 -9.09 40.12
C LEU A 71 18.96 -8.64 39.72
N GLN A 72 18.07 -8.50 40.72
CA GLN A 72 16.69 -8.14 40.46
C GLN A 72 16.57 -6.73 39.86
N ASN A 73 17.28 -5.75 40.44
CA ASN A 73 17.31 -4.38 39.91
C ASN A 73 17.86 -4.32 38.47
N LYS A 74 18.88 -5.12 38.14
CA LYS A 74 19.45 -5.19 36.81
C LYS A 74 18.49 -5.82 35.81
N MET A 75 17.82 -6.89 36.18
CA MET A 75 16.84 -7.55 35.35
C MET A 75 15.66 -6.62 35.06
N ASP A 76 15.13 -5.93 36.08
CA ASP A 76 14.02 -4.99 35.92
C ASP A 76 14.41 -3.83 34.99
N GLU A 77 15.64 -3.29 35.10
CA GLU A 77 16.15 -2.24 34.22
C GLU A 77 16.28 -2.71 32.75
N GLU A 78 16.79 -3.91 32.54
CA GLU A 78 16.96 -4.46 31.17
C GLU A 78 15.62 -4.91 30.58
N GLU A 79 14.68 -5.40 31.38
CA GLU A 79 13.32 -5.72 30.95
C GLU A 79 12.58 -4.45 30.55
N GLU A 80 12.72 -3.35 31.31
CA GLU A 80 12.14 -2.05 30.93
C GLU A 80 12.70 -1.56 29.60
N LYS A 81 14.02 -1.62 29.41
CA LYS A 81 14.67 -1.26 28.12
C LYS A 81 14.19 -2.14 26.96
N TYR A 82 14.05 -3.44 27.20
CA TYR A 82 13.53 -4.36 26.19
C TYR A 82 12.08 -4.03 25.84
N ASN A 83 11.23 -3.79 26.85
CA ASN A 83 9.83 -3.42 26.62
C ASN A 83 9.70 -2.09 25.88
N ASP A 84 10.54 -1.10 26.18
CA ASP A 84 10.61 0.16 25.46
C ASP A 84 11.03 -0.05 23.99
N PHE A 85 12.01 -0.91 23.77
CA PHE A 85 12.44 -1.28 22.41
C PHE A 85 11.32 -1.98 21.64
N VAL A 86 10.63 -2.96 22.24
CA VAL A 86 9.47 -3.64 21.64
C VAL A 86 8.39 -2.64 21.27
N ARG A 87 8.02 -1.76 22.21
CA ARG A 87 7.01 -0.72 22.00
C ARG A 87 7.38 0.24 20.88
N LEU A 88 8.64 0.62 20.79
CA LEU A 88 9.16 1.49 19.75
C LEU A 88 9.06 0.80 18.37
N MET A 89 9.50 -0.45 18.27
CA MET A 89 9.44 -1.22 17.03
C MET A 89 8.00 -1.45 16.57
N ASP A 90 7.10 -1.77 17.49
CA ASP A 90 5.69 -1.97 17.20
C ASP A 90 5.01 -0.66 16.71
N THR A 91 5.38 0.46 17.32
CA THR A 91 4.92 1.79 16.87
C THR A 91 5.40 2.09 15.46
N PHE A 92 6.68 1.86 15.15
CA PHE A 92 7.21 2.05 13.80
C PHE A 92 6.54 1.12 12.79
N ALA A 93 6.39 -0.16 13.11
CA ALA A 93 5.71 -1.13 12.28
C ALA A 93 4.28 -0.68 11.96
N THR A 94 3.56 -0.21 12.97
CA THR A 94 2.19 0.31 12.82
C THR A 94 2.13 1.51 11.89
N ILE A 95 3.02 2.49 12.04
CA ILE A 95 3.06 3.68 11.17
C ILE A 95 3.34 3.28 9.72
N ILE A 96 4.31 2.38 9.49
CA ILE A 96 4.65 1.90 8.15
C ILE A 96 3.48 1.12 7.54
N ALA A 97 2.83 0.25 8.32
CA ALA A 97 1.66 -0.51 7.87
C ALA A 97 0.50 0.42 7.47
N MET A 98 0.21 1.44 8.29
CA MET A 98 -0.80 2.46 7.99
C MET A 98 -0.51 3.21 6.70
N ALA A 99 0.75 3.61 6.48
CA ALA A 99 1.16 4.24 5.22
C ALA A 99 0.95 3.29 4.03
N GLY A 100 1.27 2.00 4.19
CA GLY A 100 1.05 0.98 3.16
C GLY A 100 -0.43 0.81 2.81
N VAL A 101 -1.30 0.66 3.81
CA VAL A 101 -2.76 0.56 3.63
C VAL A 101 -3.33 1.82 3.00
N GLY A 102 -2.86 3.00 3.42
CA GLY A 102 -3.28 4.29 2.85
C GLY A 102 -2.95 4.41 1.36
N LEU A 103 -1.75 3.98 0.94
CA LEU A 103 -1.35 3.97 -0.46
C LEU A 103 -2.19 3.00 -1.29
N ILE A 104 -2.49 1.81 -0.78
CA ILE A 104 -3.36 0.85 -1.47
C ILE A 104 -4.77 1.39 -1.60
N GLY A 105 -5.35 1.93 -0.51
CA GLY A 105 -6.67 2.55 -0.53
C GLY A 105 -6.75 3.72 -1.52
N TYR A 106 -5.74 4.58 -1.52
CA TYR A 106 -5.63 5.68 -2.49
C TYR A 106 -5.53 5.16 -3.94
N ALA A 107 -4.75 4.10 -4.18
CA ALA A 107 -4.61 3.50 -5.49
C ALA A 107 -5.98 3.00 -6.03
N PHE A 108 -6.76 2.32 -5.20
CA PHE A 108 -8.09 1.83 -5.58
C PHE A 108 -9.07 2.97 -5.87
N VAL A 109 -9.11 4.00 -5.02
CA VAL A 109 -9.97 5.17 -5.26
C VAL A 109 -9.58 5.87 -6.56
N ARG A 110 -8.29 6.09 -6.79
CA ARG A 110 -7.80 6.73 -8.00
C ARG A 110 -8.18 5.95 -9.26
N GLU A 111 -8.01 4.63 -9.26
CA GLU A 111 -8.36 3.78 -10.40
C GLU A 111 -9.87 3.79 -10.68
N ALA A 112 -10.68 3.87 -9.64
CA ALA A 112 -12.13 3.97 -9.78
C ALA A 112 -12.57 5.25 -10.49
N TYR A 113 -11.78 6.33 -10.42
CA TYR A 113 -12.05 7.59 -11.15
C TYR A 113 -11.55 7.59 -12.59
N ASP A 114 -10.73 6.61 -12.98
CA ASP A 114 -10.24 6.50 -14.36
C ASP A 114 -11.33 5.85 -15.24
N GLU A 115 -12.00 6.69 -16.05
CA GLU A 115 -13.17 6.28 -16.88
C GLU A 115 -12.79 5.36 -18.04
N ASP A 116 -11.56 5.45 -18.50
CA ASP A 116 -11.13 4.79 -19.74
C ASP A 116 -10.75 3.31 -19.54
N THR A 117 -10.44 2.90 -18.31
CA THR A 117 -9.85 1.59 -18.04
C THR A 117 -10.77 0.60 -17.34
N THR A 118 -11.86 1.06 -16.71
CA THR A 118 -12.67 0.22 -15.81
C THR A 118 -14.14 0.14 -16.22
N THR A 119 -14.72 -1.06 -16.08
CA THR A 119 -16.18 -1.25 -16.23
C THR A 119 -16.91 -0.60 -15.05
N PRO A 120 -18.17 -0.14 -15.21
CA PRO A 120 -18.93 0.51 -14.13
C PRO A 120 -19.05 -0.34 -12.85
N ALA A 121 -19.19 -1.64 -12.99
CA ALA A 121 -19.25 -2.56 -11.83
C ALA A 121 -17.92 -2.61 -11.09
N LEU A 122 -16.79 -2.67 -11.79
CA LEU A 122 -15.46 -2.69 -11.19
C LEU A 122 -15.15 -1.36 -10.48
N ARG A 123 -15.56 -0.22 -11.07
CA ARG A 123 -15.41 1.12 -10.45
C ARG A 123 -16.07 1.20 -9.10
N ILE A 124 -17.32 0.75 -9.00
CA ILE A 124 -18.06 0.74 -7.73
C ILE A 124 -17.34 -0.14 -6.70
N THR A 125 -16.88 -1.32 -7.10
CA THR A 125 -16.14 -2.23 -6.22
C THR A 125 -14.85 -1.61 -5.70
N LEU A 126 -14.06 -0.98 -6.58
CA LEU A 126 -12.80 -0.32 -6.21
C LEU A 126 -13.04 0.90 -5.28
N LEU A 127 -14.10 1.69 -5.54
CA LEU A 127 -14.49 2.78 -4.67
C LEU A 127 -14.86 2.30 -3.27
N ILE A 128 -15.69 1.27 -3.17
CA ILE A 128 -16.11 0.70 -1.88
C ILE A 128 -14.88 0.17 -1.13
N LEU A 129 -14.04 -0.64 -1.79
CA LEU A 129 -12.87 -1.24 -1.18
C LEU A 129 -11.86 -0.20 -0.72
N GLY A 130 -11.54 0.78 -1.57
CA GLY A 130 -10.63 1.87 -1.24
C GLY A 130 -11.16 2.73 -0.09
N THR A 131 -12.47 3.04 -0.09
CA THR A 131 -13.10 3.81 0.98
C THR A 131 -13.06 3.06 2.32
N ILE A 132 -13.35 1.74 2.32
CA ILE A 132 -13.25 0.92 3.54
C ILE A 132 -11.83 0.92 4.09
N MET A 133 -10.82 0.76 3.23
CA MET A 133 -9.40 0.80 3.65
C MET A 133 -9.02 2.15 4.26
N LEU A 134 -9.44 3.27 3.65
CA LEU A 134 -9.17 4.60 4.17
C LEU A 134 -9.91 4.87 5.48
N LEU A 135 -11.15 4.38 5.63
CA LEU A 135 -11.89 4.49 6.89
C LEU A 135 -11.25 3.67 8.02
N GLN A 136 -10.73 2.49 7.72
CA GLN A 136 -9.97 1.69 8.71
C GLN A 136 -8.71 2.42 9.15
N LEU A 137 -8.02 3.11 8.24
CA LEU A 137 -6.85 3.92 8.56
C LEU A 137 -7.20 5.04 9.54
N ILE A 138 -8.30 5.75 9.32
CA ILE A 138 -8.77 6.81 10.21
C ILE A 138 -9.16 6.21 11.58
N GLY A 139 -9.89 5.10 11.61
CA GLY A 139 -10.31 4.43 12.84
C GLY A 139 -9.13 3.93 13.69
N SER A 140 -8.11 3.36 13.06
CA SER A 140 -6.90 2.92 13.75
C SER A 140 -6.04 4.09 14.27
N GLY A 141 -6.00 5.20 13.53
CA GLY A 141 -5.33 6.43 13.97
C GLY A 141 -5.94 7.04 15.24
N PHE A 142 -7.26 6.98 15.39
CA PHE A 142 -7.94 7.44 16.62
C PHE A 142 -7.61 6.57 17.84
N ASN A 143 -7.43 5.26 17.67
CA ASN A 143 -7.05 4.37 18.77
C ASN A 143 -5.60 4.61 19.27
N LEU A 144 -4.68 5.01 18.39
CA LEU A 144 -3.32 5.39 18.75
C LEU A 144 -3.26 6.67 19.58
N SER A 145 -4.15 7.63 19.33
CA SER A 145 -4.17 8.91 20.06
C SER A 145 -4.74 8.80 21.48
N VAL A 146 -5.48 7.75 21.78
CA VAL A 146 -6.09 7.52 23.12
C VAL A 146 -5.17 6.72 24.03
N SER A 147 -4.12 6.08 23.50
CA SER A 147 -3.18 5.23 24.25
C SER A 147 -1.91 5.96 24.69
N LEU A 148 -1.79 7.25 24.46
CA LEU A 148 -0.71 8.14 24.93
C LEU A 148 -1.12 8.88 26.18
#